data_69e9540caeb40f63ebe7a922c0c9b561
#
_entry.id   69e9540caeb40f63ebe7a922c0c9b561
#
_cell.length_a   1.000
_cell.length_b   1.000
_cell.length_c   1.000
_cell.angle_alpha   90.00
_cell.angle_beta   90.00
_cell.angle_gamma   90.00
#
_symmetry.space_group_name_H-M   'P 1'
#
loop_
_entity.id
_entity.type
_entity.pdbx_description
1 polymer ?
#
loop_
_entity_poly.entity_id
_entity_poly.type
_entity_poly.pdbx_seq_one_letter_code
_entity_poly.pdbx_strand_id
1 'polypeptide(L)'
;MKNFRFQNKTDIRFGTGRLDVELHDAVSQFGSRVLFVYGGHSIKKSGLYDTVTGLLADLQLTELPGIEPNPKIDSIRAGQKLVKDQDIDVVLAVGGGSVIDAAKVIASAKFYEGDPWDLVKDRGVTRRKL
;
A
#
# COMPACT_ATOMS: atom_id res chain seq x y z
N MET A 1 -17.36 -11.31 31.88
CA MET A 1 -16.45 -10.97 30.76
C MET A 1 -17.08 -11.45 29.46
N LYS A 2 -17.13 -10.59 28.47
CA LYS A 2 -17.66 -10.98 27.16
C LYS A 2 -16.66 -11.88 26.43
N ASN A 3 -17.14 -12.93 25.80
CA ASN A 3 -16.31 -13.76 24.96
C ASN A 3 -15.90 -13.00 23.69
N PHE A 4 -14.64 -13.09 23.30
CA PHE A 4 -14.19 -12.51 22.05
C PHE A 4 -13.09 -13.37 21.43
N ARG A 5 -12.92 -13.20 20.11
CA ARG A 5 -11.81 -13.77 19.35
C ARG A 5 -11.09 -12.64 18.63
N PHE A 6 -9.78 -12.58 18.78
CA PHE A 6 -8.91 -11.66 18.06
C PHE A 6 -7.96 -12.46 17.18
N GLN A 7 -7.85 -12.06 15.92
CA GLN A 7 -6.90 -12.65 14.99
C GLN A 7 -6.28 -11.56 14.15
N ASN A 8 -4.95 -11.53 14.09
CA ASN A 8 -4.20 -10.61 13.26
C ASN A 8 -3.32 -11.44 12.30
N LYS A 9 -3.52 -11.22 10.99
CA LYS A 9 -2.78 -11.93 9.94
C LYS A 9 -1.52 -11.17 9.49
N THR A 10 -1.14 -10.10 10.18
CA THR A 10 0.06 -9.33 9.83
C THR A 10 1.31 -10.19 10.01
N ASP A 11 2.07 -10.32 8.94
CA ASP A 11 3.36 -11.00 8.93
C ASP A 11 4.45 -9.94 9.07
N ILE A 12 5.16 -9.96 10.19
CA ILE A 12 6.23 -9.00 10.49
C ILE A 12 7.58 -9.68 10.23
N ARG A 13 8.34 -9.09 9.31
CA ARG A 13 9.70 -9.56 8.97
C ARG A 13 10.69 -8.46 9.30
N PHE A 14 11.43 -8.65 10.37
CA PHE A 14 12.38 -7.67 10.89
C PHE A 14 13.80 -8.22 10.87
N GLY A 15 14.74 -7.42 10.37
CA GLY A 15 16.16 -7.77 10.37
C GLY A 15 16.93 -7.15 9.21
N THR A 16 18.24 -7.06 9.36
CA THR A 16 19.15 -6.56 8.34
C THR A 16 19.21 -7.53 7.16
N GLY A 17 19.13 -7.00 5.92
CA GLY A 17 19.27 -7.76 4.69
C GLY A 17 18.02 -8.57 4.28
N ARG A 18 16.94 -8.52 5.04
CA ARG A 18 15.73 -9.28 4.73
C ARG A 18 15.00 -8.75 3.49
N LEU A 19 15.09 -7.46 3.25
CA LEU A 19 14.45 -6.85 2.08
C LEU A 19 14.94 -7.50 0.78
N ASP A 20 16.24 -7.62 0.61
CA ASP A 20 16.86 -8.16 -0.61
C ASP A 20 16.46 -9.62 -0.87
N VAL A 21 16.25 -10.39 0.19
CA VAL A 21 15.96 -11.84 0.11
C VAL A 21 14.46 -12.11 0.00
N GLU A 22 13.63 -11.32 0.67
CA GLU A 22 12.23 -11.68 0.91
C GLU A 22 11.19 -10.82 0.17
N LEU A 23 11.55 -9.62 -0.30
CA LEU A 23 10.57 -8.69 -0.88
C LEU A 23 9.84 -9.29 -2.09
N HIS A 24 10.57 -9.86 -3.02
CA HIS A 24 9.98 -10.43 -4.23
C HIS A 24 8.94 -11.51 -3.91
N ASP A 25 9.29 -12.46 -3.07
CA ASP A 25 8.38 -13.55 -2.70
C ASP A 25 7.17 -13.04 -1.90
N ALA A 26 7.39 -12.10 -0.99
CA ALA A 26 6.33 -11.52 -0.19
C ALA A 26 5.29 -10.79 -1.04
N VAL A 27 5.72 -10.12 -2.10
CA VAL A 27 4.85 -9.38 -3.02
C VAL A 27 4.22 -10.30 -4.04
N SER A 28 5.03 -11.11 -4.72
CA SER A 28 4.60 -11.93 -5.86
C SER A 28 3.57 -13.00 -5.50
N GLN A 29 3.53 -13.44 -4.23
CA GLN A 29 2.52 -14.39 -3.76
C GLN A 29 1.08 -13.87 -3.90
N PHE A 30 0.89 -12.56 -3.96
CA PHE A 30 -0.44 -11.93 -4.08
C PHE A 30 -0.77 -11.53 -5.52
N GLY A 31 0.17 -11.55 -6.44
CA GLY A 31 -0.04 -11.22 -7.83
C GLY A 31 1.12 -10.46 -8.45
N SER A 32 0.96 -10.08 -9.71
CA SER A 32 2.03 -9.46 -10.51
C SER A 32 1.84 -7.95 -10.73
N ARG A 33 0.64 -7.42 -10.49
CA ARG A 33 0.33 -6.01 -10.71
C ARG A 33 0.42 -5.27 -9.39
N VAL A 34 1.44 -4.43 -9.24
CA VAL A 34 1.81 -3.79 -7.97
C VAL A 34 1.67 -2.28 -8.08
N LEU A 35 0.96 -1.68 -7.14
CA LEU A 35 1.00 -0.22 -6.95
C LEU A 35 2.09 0.10 -5.92
N PHE A 36 3.12 0.80 -6.36
CA PHE A 36 4.23 1.21 -5.54
C PHE A 36 4.02 2.63 -5.02
N VAL A 37 3.69 2.74 -3.74
CA VAL A 37 3.33 4.00 -3.08
C VAL A 37 4.50 4.46 -2.21
N TYR A 38 4.92 5.70 -2.40
CA TYR A 38 6.01 6.27 -1.61
C TYR A 38 5.88 7.79 -1.47
N GLY A 39 6.68 8.37 -0.59
CA GLY A 39 6.65 9.80 -0.32
C GLY A 39 7.48 10.63 -1.29
N GLY A 40 8.34 11.49 -0.75
CA GLY A 40 9.16 12.40 -1.55
C GLY A 40 10.52 11.83 -1.95
N HIS A 41 11.54 12.65 -1.82
CA HIS A 41 12.87 12.34 -2.36
C HIS A 41 13.71 11.37 -1.52
N SER A 42 13.37 11.13 -0.26
CA SER A 42 14.19 10.32 0.65
C SER A 42 14.39 8.90 0.15
N ILE A 43 13.37 8.30 -0.45
CA ILE A 43 13.45 6.94 -1.00
C ILE A 43 14.48 6.85 -2.13
N LYS A 44 14.58 7.87 -2.96
CA LYS A 44 15.54 7.93 -4.07
C LYS A 44 16.95 8.23 -3.58
N LYS A 45 17.09 9.15 -2.62
CA LYS A 45 18.39 9.52 -2.03
C LYS A 45 19.03 8.36 -1.28
N SER A 46 18.25 7.54 -0.60
CA SER A 46 18.76 6.40 0.15
C SER A 46 19.13 5.20 -0.73
N GLY A 47 18.78 5.22 -2.02
CA GLY A 47 18.94 4.09 -2.92
C GLY A 47 17.84 3.04 -2.80
N LEU A 48 16.89 3.23 -1.90
CA LEU A 48 15.82 2.24 -1.66
C LEU A 48 14.88 2.12 -2.86
N TYR A 49 14.63 3.22 -3.57
CA TYR A 49 13.84 3.18 -4.81
C TYR A 49 14.46 2.23 -5.83
N ASP A 50 15.76 2.35 -6.08
CA ASP A 50 16.46 1.50 -7.04
C ASP A 50 16.48 0.04 -6.59
N THR A 51 16.66 -0.19 -5.29
CA THR A 51 16.62 -1.54 -4.72
C THR A 51 15.25 -2.19 -4.93
N VAL A 52 14.18 -1.50 -4.60
CA VAL A 52 12.81 -2.04 -4.73
C VAL A 52 12.46 -2.28 -6.20
N THR A 53 12.70 -1.32 -7.08
CA THR A 53 12.39 -1.47 -8.50
C THR A 53 13.22 -2.56 -9.16
N GLY A 54 14.46 -2.74 -8.73
CA GLY A 54 15.33 -3.82 -9.21
C GLY A 54 14.84 -5.20 -8.76
N LEU A 55 14.46 -5.35 -7.51
CA LEU A 55 13.95 -6.62 -6.96
C LEU A 55 12.62 -7.04 -7.58
N LEU A 56 11.81 -6.07 -8.01
CA LEU A 56 10.49 -6.31 -8.59
C LEU A 56 10.44 -6.08 -10.12
N ALA A 57 11.59 -6.11 -10.79
CA ALA A 57 11.69 -5.77 -12.22
C ALA A 57 10.87 -6.70 -13.13
N ASP A 58 10.60 -7.92 -12.70
CA ASP A 58 9.77 -8.89 -13.43
C ASP A 58 8.28 -8.73 -13.21
N LEU A 59 7.87 -7.83 -12.31
CA LEU A 59 6.47 -7.53 -12.02
C LEU A 59 6.03 -6.24 -12.71
N GLN A 60 4.73 -6.03 -12.81
CA GLN A 60 4.16 -4.80 -13.36
C GLN A 60 4.03 -3.75 -12.26
N LEU A 61 4.92 -2.76 -12.24
CA LEU A 61 4.90 -1.68 -11.25
C LEU A 61 4.19 -0.46 -11.81
N THR A 62 3.18 -0.01 -11.09
CA THR A 62 2.56 1.31 -11.26
C THR A 62 2.96 2.15 -10.06
N GLU A 63 3.45 3.37 -10.26
CA GLU A 63 3.97 4.18 -9.19
C GLU A 63 2.99 5.27 -8.78
N LEU A 64 2.90 5.50 -7.48
CA LEU A 64 2.19 6.64 -6.89
C LEU A 64 3.15 7.36 -5.94
N PRO A 65 3.93 8.31 -6.46
CA PRO A 65 4.88 9.08 -5.64
C PRO A 65 4.22 10.26 -4.94
N GLY A 66 4.98 10.92 -4.07
CA GLY A 66 4.61 12.22 -3.53
C GLY A 66 3.57 12.19 -2.42
N ILE A 67 3.42 11.08 -1.72
CA ILE A 67 2.55 11.05 -0.55
C ILE A 67 3.18 11.91 0.54
N GLU A 68 2.50 12.98 0.90
CA GLU A 68 2.95 13.94 1.90
C GLU A 68 2.59 13.47 3.32
N PRO A 69 3.30 14.00 4.35
CA PRO A 69 2.78 13.93 5.72
C PRO A 69 1.34 14.53 5.74
N ASN A 70 0.40 13.85 6.39
CA ASN A 70 -1.03 14.18 6.29
C ASN A 70 -1.51 14.16 4.83
N PRO A 71 -1.65 12.98 4.21
CA PRO A 71 -1.97 12.88 2.79
C PRO A 71 -3.24 13.62 2.44
N LYS A 72 -3.20 14.36 1.33
CA LYS A 72 -4.39 15.03 0.80
C LYS A 72 -5.32 14.00 0.17
N ILE A 73 -6.61 14.28 0.24
CA ILE A 73 -7.62 13.41 -0.36
C ILE A 73 -7.40 13.20 -1.87
N ASP A 74 -6.82 14.19 -2.55
CA ASP A 74 -6.52 14.07 -3.98
C ASP A 74 -5.53 12.95 -4.28
N SER A 75 -4.53 12.74 -3.43
CA SER A 75 -3.59 11.63 -3.55
C SER A 75 -4.29 10.29 -3.35
N ILE A 76 -5.21 10.21 -2.41
CA ILE A 76 -6.01 9.01 -2.14
C ILE A 76 -6.93 8.70 -3.33
N ARG A 77 -7.58 9.72 -3.90
CA ARG A 77 -8.44 9.57 -5.09
C ARG A 77 -7.63 9.11 -6.31
N ALA A 78 -6.44 9.67 -6.51
CA ALA A 78 -5.54 9.23 -7.57
C ALA A 78 -5.14 7.76 -7.37
N GLY A 79 -4.84 7.36 -6.16
CA GLY A 79 -4.54 5.96 -5.81
C GLY A 79 -5.72 5.04 -6.08
N GLN A 80 -6.93 5.42 -5.71
CA GLN A 80 -8.14 4.64 -5.98
C GLN A 80 -8.31 4.42 -7.49
N LYS A 81 -8.13 5.46 -8.28
CA LYS A 81 -8.23 5.36 -9.72
C LYS A 81 -7.22 4.36 -10.29
N LEU A 82 -5.98 4.42 -9.81
CA LEU A 82 -4.92 3.51 -10.27
C LEU A 82 -5.21 2.05 -9.90
N VAL A 83 -5.66 1.77 -8.67
CA VAL A 83 -5.92 0.38 -8.26
C VAL A 83 -7.09 -0.22 -9.04
N LYS A 84 -8.04 0.59 -9.48
CA LYS A 84 -9.16 0.15 -10.32
C LYS A 84 -8.76 0.01 -11.78
N ASP A 85 -8.18 1.06 -12.37
CA ASP A 85 -7.85 1.11 -13.80
C ASP A 85 -6.77 0.09 -14.19
N GLN A 86 -5.79 -0.09 -13.34
CA GLN A 86 -4.67 -1.03 -13.56
C GLN A 86 -4.94 -2.42 -12.98
N ASP A 87 -6.09 -2.63 -12.38
CA ASP A 87 -6.48 -3.88 -11.72
C ASP A 87 -5.35 -4.41 -10.80
N ILE A 88 -4.92 -3.56 -9.89
CA ILE A 88 -3.80 -3.82 -9.00
C ILE A 88 -4.08 -5.00 -8.07
N ASP A 89 -3.13 -5.91 -7.95
CA ASP A 89 -3.19 -7.07 -7.05
C ASP A 89 -2.62 -6.76 -5.66
N VAL A 90 -1.59 -5.91 -5.60
CA VAL A 90 -0.83 -5.63 -4.36
C VAL A 90 -0.52 -4.15 -4.27
N VAL A 91 -0.74 -3.56 -3.11
CA VAL A 91 -0.26 -2.20 -2.82
C VAL A 91 0.98 -2.31 -1.93
N LEU A 92 2.11 -1.85 -2.45
CA LEU A 92 3.39 -1.80 -1.74
C LEU A 92 3.66 -0.39 -1.27
N ALA A 93 3.70 -0.18 0.03
CA ALA A 93 4.01 1.11 0.64
C ALA A 93 5.45 1.11 1.17
N VAL A 94 6.22 2.10 0.78
CA VAL A 94 7.59 2.28 1.27
C VAL A 94 7.74 3.69 1.82
N GLY A 95 7.92 3.81 3.11
CA GLY A 95 8.02 5.10 3.79
C GLY A 95 7.56 5.05 5.22
N GLY A 96 7.24 6.21 5.77
CA GLY A 96 6.74 6.36 7.13
C GLY A 96 5.24 6.10 7.26
N GLY A 97 4.71 6.42 8.46
CA GLY A 97 3.31 6.15 8.80
C GLY A 97 2.30 6.78 7.84
N SER A 98 2.56 7.99 7.33
CA SER A 98 1.65 8.67 6.39
C SER A 98 1.51 7.89 5.07
N VAL A 99 2.61 7.35 4.56
CA VAL A 99 2.60 6.55 3.33
C VAL A 99 1.84 5.24 3.55
N ILE A 100 2.10 4.58 4.67
CA ILE A 100 1.44 3.32 5.04
C ILE A 100 -0.07 3.53 5.22
N ASP A 101 -0.47 4.58 5.91
CA ASP A 101 -1.89 4.89 6.13
C ASP A 101 -2.62 5.20 4.82
N ALA A 102 -2.00 5.98 3.94
CA ALA A 102 -2.54 6.26 2.61
C ALA A 102 -2.71 4.96 1.79
N ALA A 103 -1.71 4.10 1.82
CA ALA A 103 -1.73 2.82 1.10
C ALA A 103 -2.86 1.91 1.58
N LYS A 104 -3.12 1.87 2.88
CA LYS A 104 -4.23 1.08 3.46
C LYS A 104 -5.59 1.55 2.93
N VAL A 105 -5.81 2.86 2.89
CA VAL A 105 -7.06 3.44 2.36
C VAL A 105 -7.20 3.14 0.86
N ILE A 106 -6.12 3.32 0.11
CA ILE A 106 -6.10 3.07 -1.35
C ILE A 106 -6.41 1.59 -1.63
N ALA A 107 -5.78 0.67 -0.92
CA ALA A 107 -6.03 -0.76 -1.09
C ALA A 107 -7.50 -1.12 -0.81
N SER A 108 -8.06 -0.55 0.26
CA SER A 108 -9.47 -0.75 0.62
C SER A 108 -10.42 -0.15 -0.43
N ALA A 109 -9.99 0.90 -1.11
CA ALA A 109 -10.82 1.62 -2.07
C ALA A 109 -10.99 0.88 -3.41
N LYS A 110 -10.22 -0.16 -3.69
CA LYS A 110 -10.30 -0.90 -4.96
C LYS A 110 -11.72 -1.42 -5.22
N PHE A 111 -12.36 -1.95 -4.20
CA PHE A 111 -13.70 -2.54 -4.31
C PHE A 111 -14.82 -1.63 -3.80
N TYR A 112 -14.50 -0.37 -3.52
CA TYR A 112 -15.45 0.62 -3.04
C TYR A 112 -15.89 1.52 -4.20
N GLU A 113 -17.21 1.61 -4.41
CA GLU A 113 -17.79 2.38 -5.53
C GLU A 113 -17.90 3.87 -5.24
N GLY A 114 -17.74 4.31 -4.00
CA GLY A 114 -17.85 5.70 -3.60
C GLY A 114 -16.53 6.44 -3.55
N ASP A 115 -16.57 7.64 -2.96
CA ASP A 115 -15.39 8.45 -2.70
C ASP A 115 -14.57 7.80 -1.58
N PRO A 116 -13.24 7.58 -1.76
CA PRO A 116 -12.40 7.00 -0.72
C PRO A 116 -12.35 7.82 0.58
N TRP A 117 -12.74 9.09 0.53
CA TRP A 117 -12.89 9.90 1.74
C TRP A 117 -13.89 9.31 2.73
N ASP A 118 -14.91 8.62 2.24
CA ASP A 118 -15.88 7.91 3.07
C ASP A 118 -15.23 6.84 3.94
N LEU A 119 -14.19 6.18 3.45
CA LEU A 119 -13.44 5.16 4.19
C LEU A 119 -12.59 5.75 5.31
N VAL A 120 -12.22 7.03 5.20
CA VAL A 120 -11.44 7.74 6.22
C VAL A 120 -12.34 8.25 7.34
N LYS A 121 -13.47 8.88 6.99
CA LYS A 121 -14.35 9.55 7.95
C LYS A 121 -15.40 8.64 8.60
N ASP A 122 -15.78 7.55 7.97
CA ASP A 122 -16.82 6.64 8.45
C ASP A 122 -16.29 5.20 8.60
N ARG A 123 -15.91 4.85 9.82
CA ARG A 123 -15.42 3.50 10.16
C ARG A 123 -16.49 2.42 9.94
N GLY A 124 -17.76 2.78 10.00
CA GLY A 124 -18.86 1.86 9.73
C GLY A 124 -18.90 1.42 8.27
N VAL A 125 -18.60 2.32 7.34
CA VAL A 125 -18.48 2.00 5.91
C VAL A 125 -17.35 1.00 5.68
N THR A 126 -16.20 1.24 6.28
CA THR A 126 -15.04 0.34 6.18
C THR A 126 -15.38 -1.06 6.64
N ARG A 127 -16.02 -1.19 7.80
CA ARG A 127 -16.41 -2.50 8.36
C ARG A 127 -17.40 -3.26 7.48
N ARG A 128 -18.28 -2.55 6.76
CA ARG A 128 -19.31 -3.18 5.94
C ARG A 128 -18.84 -3.51 4.52
N LYS A 129 -17.82 -2.81 4.03
CA LYS A 129 -17.39 -2.90 2.62
C LYS A 129 -16.08 -3.64 2.40
N LEU A 130 -15.37 -3.94 3.48
CA LEU A 130 -14.17 -4.76 3.49
C LEU A 130 -14.49 -6.11 4.14
#